data_157d9fad5ed9ed44b560ef724f53f02d
#
_entry.id   157d9fad5ed9ed44b560ef724f53f02d
#
_cell.length_a   1.000
_cell.length_b   1.000
_cell.length_c   1.000
_cell.angle_alpha   90.00
_cell.angle_beta   90.00
_cell.angle_gamma   90.00
#
_symmetry.space_group_name_H-M   'P 1'
#
loop_
_entity.id
_entity.type
_entity.pdbx_description
1 polymer ?
#
loop_
_entity_poly.entity_id
_entity_poly.type
_entity_poly.pdbx_seq_one_letter_code
_entity_poly.pdbx_strand_id
1 'polypeptide(L)'
;MIKTVLVSSITSAIVVAAGLYAYHQRVVGPSQIIGVVDVAQIFRDKEREATATLTKAGLSEADRQQAMLDFTKFASELPRALGDLSSECGCRVFLRTAVVGDSPGTIDLTESVRTKLGIKG
;
A
#
# COMPACT_ATOMS: atom_id res chain seq x y z
N MET A 1 18.40 34.50 42.26
CA MET A 1 17.15 34.50 41.51
C MET A 1 17.36 34.43 39.99
N ILE A 2 18.13 35.26 39.34
CA ILE A 2 18.33 35.25 37.88
C ILE A 2 18.89 33.92 37.35
N LYS A 3 19.87 33.32 38.05
CA LYS A 3 20.44 32.01 37.66
C LYS A 3 19.45 30.88 37.67
N THR A 4 18.52 30.85 38.64
CA THR A 4 17.49 29.83 38.76
C THR A 4 16.45 29.96 37.65
N VAL A 5 16.07 31.17 37.28
CA VAL A 5 15.14 31.45 36.18
C VAL A 5 15.76 31.04 34.82
N LEU A 6 17.04 31.36 34.62
CA LEU A 6 17.76 30.99 33.39
C LEU A 6 17.86 29.47 33.24
N VAL A 7 18.23 28.73 34.30
CA VAL A 7 18.33 27.27 34.26
C VAL A 7 16.95 26.63 33.99
N SER A 8 15.91 27.14 34.65
CA SER A 8 14.53 26.65 34.43
C SER A 8 14.04 26.86 32.98
N SER A 9 14.36 28.05 32.41
CA SER A 9 13.97 28.34 31.02
C SER A 9 14.70 27.45 30.00
N ILE A 10 16.00 27.21 30.22
CA ILE A 10 16.78 26.33 29.34
C ILE A 10 16.29 24.88 29.40
N THR A 11 16.05 24.36 30.61
CA THR A 11 15.51 22.97 30.74
C THR A 11 14.13 22.82 30.12
N SER A 12 13.25 23.80 30.29
CA SER A 12 11.93 23.78 29.66
C SER A 12 12.03 23.80 28.12
N ALA A 13 12.89 24.62 27.56
CA ALA A 13 13.12 24.68 26.12
C ALA A 13 13.63 23.37 25.54
N ILE A 14 14.56 22.69 26.24
CA ILE A 14 15.10 21.38 25.82
C ILE A 14 14.00 20.32 25.83
N VAL A 15 13.17 20.26 26.87
CA VAL A 15 12.08 19.28 26.97
C VAL A 15 11.05 19.47 25.85
N VAL A 16 10.67 20.74 25.57
CA VAL A 16 9.73 21.06 24.49
C VAL A 16 10.33 20.71 23.14
N ALA A 17 11.59 21.05 22.88
CA ALA A 17 12.25 20.71 21.62
C ALA A 17 12.35 19.19 21.41
N ALA A 18 12.70 18.43 22.43
CA ALA A 18 12.76 16.98 22.37
C ALA A 18 11.37 16.35 22.13
N GLY A 19 10.34 16.86 22.78
CA GLY A 19 8.95 16.42 22.58
C GLY A 19 8.45 16.70 21.17
N LEU A 20 8.71 17.89 20.63
CA LEU A 20 8.34 18.24 19.25
C LEU A 20 9.10 17.40 18.23
N TYR A 21 10.36 17.13 18.45
CA TYR A 21 11.17 16.29 17.57
C TYR A 21 10.65 14.84 17.54
N ALA A 22 10.37 14.28 18.71
CA ALA A 22 9.81 12.94 18.82
C ALA A 22 8.41 12.83 18.18
N TYR A 23 7.58 13.85 18.38
CA TYR A 23 6.26 13.93 17.74
C TYR A 23 6.38 14.03 16.21
N HIS A 24 7.27 14.88 15.72
CA HIS A 24 7.51 15.01 14.27
C HIS A 24 7.95 13.68 13.65
N GLN A 25 8.90 12.98 14.26
CA GLN A 25 9.39 11.71 13.75
C GLN A 25 8.35 10.57 13.80
N ARG A 26 7.53 10.51 14.85
CA ARG A 26 6.61 9.38 15.05
C ARG A 26 5.23 9.59 14.42
N VAL A 27 4.78 10.82 14.32
CA VAL A 27 3.40 11.14 13.90
C VAL A 27 3.37 11.82 12.55
N VAL A 28 4.19 12.85 12.34
CA VAL A 28 4.13 13.66 11.12
C VAL A 28 4.83 12.97 9.96
N GLY A 29 6.02 12.40 10.17
CA GLY A 29 6.82 11.78 9.11
C GLY A 29 6.08 10.65 8.38
N PRO A 30 5.55 9.63 9.08
CA PRO A 30 4.84 8.52 8.42
C PRO A 30 3.52 8.92 7.76
N SER A 31 2.85 9.96 8.28
CA SER A 31 1.55 10.42 7.74
C SER A 31 1.64 11.15 6.40
N GLN A 32 2.85 11.53 5.97
CA GLN A 32 3.09 12.21 4.70
C GLN A 32 3.31 11.25 3.53
N ILE A 33 3.50 9.97 3.81
CA ILE A 33 3.68 8.96 2.78
C ILE A 33 2.32 8.38 2.42
N ILE A 34 1.99 8.42 1.13
CA ILE A 34 0.74 7.90 0.57
C ILE A 34 1.08 6.72 -0.34
N GLY A 35 0.56 5.55 -0.01
CA GLY A 35 0.57 4.40 -0.90
C GLY A 35 -0.58 4.47 -1.90
N VAL A 36 -0.32 4.19 -3.16
CA VAL A 36 -1.34 4.17 -4.22
C VAL A 36 -1.35 2.80 -4.88
N VAL A 37 -2.54 2.25 -5.13
CA VAL A 37 -2.73 0.96 -5.80
C VAL A 37 -3.71 1.11 -6.95
N ASP A 38 -3.31 0.66 -8.15
CA ASP A 38 -4.21 0.55 -9.31
C ASP A 38 -4.88 -0.83 -9.35
N VAL A 39 -5.96 -0.97 -8.58
CA VAL A 39 -6.76 -2.20 -8.53
C VAL A 39 -7.38 -2.52 -9.90
N ALA A 40 -7.75 -1.50 -10.68
CA ALA A 40 -8.32 -1.71 -12.01
C ALA A 40 -7.30 -2.33 -12.96
N GLN A 41 -6.04 -1.93 -12.87
CA GLN A 41 -4.95 -2.53 -13.65
C GLN A 41 -4.74 -3.99 -13.25
N ILE A 42 -4.71 -4.29 -11.94
CA ILE A 42 -4.56 -5.66 -11.42
C ILE A 42 -5.68 -6.58 -11.95
N PHE A 43 -6.92 -6.10 -11.94
CA PHE A 43 -8.05 -6.84 -12.51
C PHE A 43 -7.89 -7.09 -14.01
N ARG A 44 -7.54 -6.07 -14.80
CA ARG A 44 -7.32 -6.22 -16.24
C ARG A 44 -6.21 -7.23 -16.56
N ASP A 45 -5.16 -7.23 -15.78
CA ASP A 45 -4.06 -8.18 -15.97
C ASP A 45 -4.50 -9.61 -15.67
N LYS A 46 -5.28 -9.81 -14.62
CA LYS A 46 -5.85 -11.13 -14.29
C LYS A 46 -6.88 -11.61 -15.32
N GLU A 47 -7.72 -10.71 -15.83
CA GLU A 47 -8.65 -11.02 -16.92
C GLU A 47 -7.93 -11.42 -18.21
N ARG A 48 -6.83 -10.73 -18.56
CA ARG A 48 -6.00 -11.10 -19.71
C ARG A 48 -5.38 -12.49 -19.55
N GLU A 49 -4.86 -12.80 -18.36
CA GLU A 49 -4.29 -14.11 -18.05
C GLU A 49 -5.36 -15.21 -18.20
N ALA A 50 -6.54 -15.00 -17.60
CA ALA A 50 -7.66 -15.94 -17.68
C ALA A 50 -8.13 -16.10 -19.13
N THR A 51 -8.30 -15.03 -19.87
CA THR A 51 -8.73 -15.05 -21.28
C THR A 51 -7.70 -15.76 -22.15
N ALA A 52 -6.41 -15.47 -21.99
CA ALA A 52 -5.35 -16.14 -22.73
C ALA A 52 -5.31 -17.65 -22.45
N THR A 53 -5.68 -18.06 -21.25
CA THR A 53 -5.79 -19.50 -20.92
C THR A 53 -7.03 -20.10 -21.54
N LEU A 54 -8.19 -19.46 -21.41
CA LEU A 54 -9.48 -19.99 -21.89
C LEU A 54 -9.63 -20.01 -23.41
N THR A 55 -8.84 -19.19 -24.13
CA THR A 55 -8.87 -19.13 -25.61
C THR A 55 -7.91 -20.10 -26.30
N LYS A 56 -7.12 -20.86 -25.55
CA LYS A 56 -6.24 -21.88 -26.12
C LYS A 56 -7.04 -22.98 -26.78
N ALA A 57 -6.70 -23.30 -28.03
CA ALA A 57 -7.31 -24.41 -28.77
C ALA A 57 -6.99 -25.73 -28.06
N GLY A 58 -7.98 -26.60 -27.89
CA GLY A 58 -7.82 -27.93 -27.27
C GLY A 58 -7.81 -27.91 -25.74
N LEU A 59 -8.28 -26.82 -25.11
CA LEU A 59 -8.41 -26.75 -23.64
C LEU A 59 -9.38 -27.81 -23.13
N SER A 60 -8.95 -28.60 -22.16
CA SER A 60 -9.80 -29.59 -21.51
C SER A 60 -10.82 -28.91 -20.58
N GLU A 61 -11.92 -29.61 -20.27
CA GLU A 61 -12.91 -29.12 -19.31
C GLU A 61 -12.30 -28.94 -17.90
N ALA A 62 -11.37 -29.80 -17.54
CA ALA A 62 -10.64 -29.68 -16.28
C ALA A 62 -9.80 -28.38 -16.21
N ASP A 63 -9.14 -28.01 -17.31
CA ASP A 63 -8.36 -26.77 -17.37
C ASP A 63 -9.25 -25.52 -17.28
N ARG A 64 -10.46 -25.58 -17.86
CA ARG A 64 -11.45 -24.50 -17.74
C ARG A 64 -11.92 -24.33 -16.31
N GLN A 65 -12.24 -25.44 -15.65
CA GLN A 65 -12.62 -25.40 -14.23
C GLN A 65 -11.49 -24.85 -13.36
N GLN A 66 -10.25 -25.24 -13.62
CA GLN A 66 -9.08 -24.74 -12.90
C GLN A 66 -8.93 -23.22 -13.09
N ALA A 67 -9.06 -22.70 -14.30
CA ALA A 67 -8.97 -21.26 -14.56
C ALA A 67 -10.06 -20.47 -13.83
N MET A 68 -11.28 -21.03 -13.73
CA MET A 68 -12.38 -20.43 -12.95
C MET A 68 -12.08 -20.41 -11.44
N LEU A 69 -11.54 -21.52 -10.92
CA LEU A 69 -11.13 -21.61 -9.52
C LEU A 69 -10.02 -20.59 -9.20
N ASP A 70 -9.03 -20.46 -10.07
CA ASP A 70 -7.92 -19.51 -9.90
C ASP A 70 -8.42 -18.07 -9.89
N PHE A 71 -9.40 -17.74 -10.74
CA PHE A 71 -10.02 -16.42 -10.73
C PHE A 71 -10.83 -16.16 -9.45
N THR A 72 -11.59 -17.15 -8.99
CA THR A 72 -12.36 -17.07 -7.74
C THR A 72 -11.43 -16.90 -6.53
N LYS A 73 -10.32 -17.64 -6.50
CA LYS A 73 -9.29 -17.52 -5.47
C LYS A 73 -8.70 -16.11 -5.46
N PHE A 74 -8.30 -15.60 -6.63
CA PHE A 74 -7.81 -14.23 -6.78
C PHE A 74 -8.80 -13.21 -6.21
N ALA A 75 -10.09 -13.31 -6.59
CA ALA A 75 -11.12 -12.38 -6.12
C ALA A 75 -11.30 -12.41 -4.59
N SER A 76 -11.12 -13.59 -3.96
CA SER A 76 -11.21 -13.74 -2.51
C SER A 76 -9.94 -13.27 -1.75
N GLU A 77 -8.78 -13.37 -2.37
CA GLU A 77 -7.49 -12.98 -1.76
C GLU A 77 -7.19 -11.48 -1.91
N LEU A 78 -7.70 -10.83 -2.96
CA LEU A 78 -7.44 -9.42 -3.24
C LEU A 78 -7.79 -8.47 -2.07
N PRO A 79 -8.99 -8.57 -1.43
CA PRO A 79 -9.31 -7.69 -0.31
C PRO A 79 -8.33 -7.82 0.85
N ARG A 80 -7.86 -9.04 1.13
CA ARG A 80 -6.87 -9.32 2.16
C ARG A 80 -5.52 -8.70 1.81
N ALA A 81 -5.04 -8.92 0.58
CA ALA A 81 -3.79 -8.35 0.10
C ALA A 81 -3.78 -6.82 0.17
N LEU A 82 -4.93 -6.18 -0.14
CA LEU A 82 -5.09 -4.73 -0.01
C LEU A 82 -5.11 -4.27 1.45
N GLY A 83 -5.77 -5.04 2.34
CA GLY A 83 -5.84 -4.73 3.78
C GLY A 83 -4.47 -4.73 4.46
N ASP A 84 -3.58 -5.62 4.06
CA ASP A 84 -2.26 -5.77 4.64
C ASP A 84 -1.28 -4.65 4.23
N LEU A 85 -1.52 -3.96 3.11
CA LEU A 85 -0.60 -2.96 2.56
C LEU A 85 -0.30 -1.80 3.50
N SER A 86 -1.30 -1.29 4.22
CA SER A 86 -1.12 -0.14 5.10
C SER A 86 -0.19 -0.45 6.27
N SER A 87 -0.23 -1.69 6.79
CA SER A 87 0.67 -2.14 7.85
C SER A 87 2.08 -2.41 7.33
N GLU A 88 2.22 -2.90 6.10
CA GLU A 88 3.51 -3.22 5.49
C GLU A 88 4.30 -1.98 5.07
N CYS A 89 3.62 -0.98 4.46
CA CYS A 89 4.30 0.27 4.10
C CYS A 89 4.40 1.26 5.28
N GLY A 90 3.67 1.04 6.38
CA GLY A 90 3.53 2.04 7.43
C GLY A 90 2.93 3.36 6.93
N CYS A 91 2.10 3.30 5.89
CA CYS A 91 1.55 4.44 5.17
C CYS A 91 0.03 4.34 5.01
N ARG A 92 -0.61 5.43 4.56
CA ARG A 92 -2.02 5.40 4.16
C ARG A 92 -2.13 4.93 2.72
N VAL A 93 -2.99 3.96 2.46
CA VAL A 93 -3.18 3.40 1.11
C VAL A 93 -4.48 3.90 0.50
N PHE A 94 -4.40 4.35 -0.74
CA PHE A 94 -5.52 4.83 -1.54
C PHE A 94 -5.58 4.12 -2.89
N LEU A 95 -6.77 4.05 -3.46
CA LEU A 95 -6.92 3.61 -4.84
C LEU A 95 -6.38 4.69 -5.80
N ARG A 96 -5.73 4.29 -6.88
CA ARG A 96 -5.20 5.21 -7.91
C ARG A 96 -6.27 6.16 -8.44
N THR A 97 -7.51 5.69 -8.56
CA THR A 97 -8.66 6.49 -9.00
C THR A 97 -9.06 7.60 -8.03
N ALA A 98 -8.66 7.51 -6.76
CA ALA A 98 -8.96 8.51 -5.74
C ALA A 98 -7.86 9.57 -5.57
N VAL A 99 -6.73 9.42 -6.28
CA VAL A 99 -5.57 10.31 -6.17
C VAL A 99 -5.37 11.03 -7.50
N VAL A 100 -5.37 12.36 -7.46
CA VAL A 100 -5.12 13.20 -8.62
C VAL A 100 -3.68 13.71 -8.59
N GLY A 101 -2.91 13.32 -9.60
CA GLY A 101 -1.49 13.70 -9.73
C GLY A 101 -0.55 12.86 -8.84
N ASP A 102 0.73 13.06 -9.06
CA ASP A 102 1.80 12.44 -8.29
C ASP A 102 2.47 13.49 -7.39
N SER A 103 2.66 13.15 -6.12
CA SER A 103 3.40 13.98 -5.18
C SER A 103 4.68 13.27 -4.72
N PRO A 104 5.70 14.01 -4.26
CA PRO A 104 6.98 13.42 -3.82
C PRO A 104 6.84 12.36 -2.71
N GLY A 105 5.73 12.34 -1.98
CA GLY A 105 5.42 11.35 -0.94
C GLY A 105 4.53 10.20 -1.42
N THR A 106 4.28 10.06 -2.72
CA THR A 106 3.44 8.99 -3.27
C THR A 106 4.29 7.78 -3.65
N ILE A 107 3.90 6.59 -3.15
CA ILE A 107 4.53 5.31 -3.47
C ILE A 107 3.51 4.44 -4.20
N ASP A 108 3.88 3.91 -5.37
CA ASP A 108 3.06 2.94 -6.09
C ASP A 108 3.26 1.54 -5.51
N LEU A 109 2.21 0.95 -4.98
CA LEU A 109 2.19 -0.37 -4.36
C LEU A 109 1.54 -1.44 -5.27
N THR A 110 1.19 -1.09 -6.50
CA THR A 110 0.50 -1.98 -7.44
C THR A 110 1.31 -3.26 -7.70
N GLU A 111 2.63 -3.11 -7.88
CA GLU A 111 3.51 -4.26 -8.12
C GLU A 111 3.66 -5.17 -6.88
N SER A 112 3.62 -4.60 -5.69
CA SER A 112 3.62 -5.38 -4.44
C SER A 112 2.38 -6.28 -4.34
N VAL A 113 1.21 -5.77 -4.73
CA VAL A 113 -0.05 -6.55 -4.76
C VAL A 113 0.02 -7.63 -5.84
N ARG A 114 0.53 -7.32 -7.03
CA ARG A 114 0.71 -8.30 -8.12
C ARG A 114 1.55 -9.48 -7.67
N THR A 115 2.69 -9.19 -7.05
CA THR A 115 3.61 -10.21 -6.55
C THR A 115 2.95 -11.09 -5.50
N LYS A 116 2.19 -10.52 -4.56
CA LYS A 116 1.44 -11.26 -3.54
C LYS A 116 0.38 -12.18 -4.12
N LEU A 117 -0.29 -11.73 -5.16
CA LEU A 117 -1.35 -12.49 -5.83
C LEU A 117 -0.83 -13.42 -6.93
N GLY A 118 0.50 -13.47 -7.14
CA GLY A 118 1.12 -14.33 -8.15
C GLY A 118 0.75 -13.99 -9.59
N ILE A 119 0.36 -12.74 -9.86
CA ILE A 119 0.00 -12.29 -11.20
C ILE A 119 1.30 -12.03 -11.99
N LYS A 120 1.44 -12.72 -13.10
CA LYS A 120 2.55 -12.51 -14.03
C LYS A 120 2.21 -11.30 -14.90
N GLY A 121 3.04 -10.26 -14.83
CA GLY A 121 2.95 -9.09 -15.70
C GLY A 121 3.43 -9.37 -17.12
#